data_8db131d86a7f47681017e7bfb5c46f74
#
_entry.id   8db131d86a7f47681017e7bfb5c46f74
#
_cell.length_a   1.000
_cell.length_b   1.000
_cell.length_c   1.000
_cell.angle_alpha   90.00
_cell.angle_beta   90.00
_cell.angle_gamma   90.00
#
_symmetry.space_group_name_H-M   'P 1'
#
loop_
_entity.id
_entity.type
_entity.pdbx_description
1 polymer ?
#
loop_
_entity_poly.entity_id
_entity_poly.type
_entity_poly.pdbx_seq_one_letter_code
_entity_poly.pdbx_strand_id
1 'polypeptide(L)'
;MRDLPFGESVRSTKKTLCRIQDPTIRFWFRVYSPHRSRWTTFSVAERQALVHDHASTVFEDYCRARFPGAERYWEGRVELDLVAPDPDDPKGLLVAEVKWRQLSVVERDAMRRNLETRWERCSLRAQYRRVRFDVLDASILRPRP
;
A
#
# COMPACT_ATOMS: atom_id res chain seq x y z
N MET A 1 -14.48 7.65 -0.02
CA MET A 1 -13.37 8.30 -0.77
C MET A 1 -13.18 7.57 -2.09
N ARG A 2 -12.78 8.28 -3.14
CA ARG A 2 -12.43 7.70 -4.44
C ARG A 2 -10.90 7.60 -4.52
N ASP A 3 -10.40 6.42 -4.80
CA ASP A 3 -8.98 6.19 -5.05
C ASP A 3 -8.73 6.19 -6.56
N LEU A 4 -7.70 6.89 -6.98
CA LEU A 4 -7.24 6.97 -8.36
C LEU A 4 -5.81 6.43 -8.43
N PRO A 5 -5.38 5.90 -9.59
CA PRO A 5 -3.96 5.63 -9.80
C PRO A 5 -3.15 6.93 -9.71
N PHE A 6 -1.94 6.85 -9.21
CA PHE A 6 -1.02 7.99 -9.15
C PHE A 6 -0.91 8.69 -10.52
N GLY A 7 -1.02 10.01 -10.52
CA GLY A 7 -0.98 10.83 -11.74
C GLY A 7 -2.28 10.91 -12.54
N GLU A 8 -3.34 10.21 -12.12
CA GLU A 8 -4.64 10.24 -12.78
C GLU A 8 -5.60 11.23 -12.10
N SER A 9 -6.57 11.73 -12.83
CA SER A 9 -7.64 12.57 -12.31
C SER A 9 -9.02 11.97 -12.56
N VAL A 10 -10.02 12.37 -11.78
CA VAL A 10 -11.43 11.93 -11.98
C VAL A 10 -11.94 12.23 -13.37
N ARG A 11 -11.38 13.25 -14.04
CA ARG A 11 -11.77 13.64 -15.40
C ARG A 11 -11.07 12.82 -16.49
N SER A 12 -9.88 12.29 -16.18
CA SER A 12 -9.06 11.59 -17.17
C SER A 12 -9.23 10.07 -17.15
N THR A 13 -9.81 9.48 -16.10
CA THR A 13 -9.89 8.04 -15.96
C THR A 13 -11.24 7.53 -15.46
N LYS A 14 -11.64 6.36 -15.97
CA LYS A 14 -12.73 5.54 -15.41
C LYS A 14 -12.24 4.55 -14.35
N LYS A 15 -10.92 4.48 -14.11
CA LYS A 15 -10.28 3.58 -13.14
C LYS A 15 -10.38 4.16 -11.72
N THR A 16 -11.58 4.16 -11.15
CA THR A 16 -11.83 4.70 -9.81
C THR A 16 -12.27 3.58 -8.89
N LEU A 17 -11.61 3.45 -7.75
CA LEU A 17 -12.04 2.59 -6.66
C LEU A 17 -12.72 3.44 -5.59
N CYS A 18 -13.87 2.98 -5.11
CA CYS A 18 -14.54 3.60 -3.97
C CYS A 18 -14.28 2.74 -2.72
N ARG A 19 -13.82 3.37 -1.65
CA ARG A 19 -13.62 2.66 -0.39
C ARG A 19 -14.09 3.45 0.82
N ILE A 20 -14.40 2.71 1.88
CA ILE A 20 -14.68 3.25 3.20
C ILE A 20 -13.34 3.75 3.78
N GLN A 21 -13.26 5.02 4.14
CA GLN A 21 -12.04 5.64 4.64
C GLN A 21 -11.76 5.26 6.10
N ASP A 22 -12.80 5.25 6.93
CA ASP A 22 -12.68 4.89 8.34
C ASP A 22 -12.29 3.40 8.48
N PRO A 23 -11.16 3.09 9.14
CA PRO A 23 -10.67 1.72 9.27
C PRO A 23 -11.59 0.85 10.13
N THR A 24 -12.29 1.41 11.12
CA THR A 24 -13.20 0.67 11.99
C THR A 24 -14.47 0.26 11.24
N ILE A 25 -15.05 1.20 10.49
CA ILE A 25 -16.22 0.91 9.65
C ILE A 25 -15.85 -0.06 8.54
N ARG A 26 -14.66 0.08 7.95
CA ARG A 26 -14.13 -0.86 6.96
C ARG A 26 -13.93 -2.26 7.55
N PHE A 27 -13.39 -2.38 8.77
CA PHE A 27 -13.29 -3.64 9.50
C PHE A 27 -14.67 -4.27 9.69
N TRP A 28 -15.65 -3.48 10.13
CA TRP A 28 -17.01 -3.97 10.32
C TRP A 28 -17.57 -4.63 9.05
N PHE A 29 -17.56 -3.90 7.94
CA PHE A 29 -18.16 -4.39 6.69
C PHE A 29 -17.34 -5.47 5.98
N ARG A 30 -16.03 -5.41 6.06
CA ARG A 30 -15.16 -6.32 5.32
C ARG A 30 -14.77 -7.57 6.10
N VAL A 31 -14.67 -7.49 7.41
CA VAL A 31 -14.18 -8.56 8.27
C VAL A 31 -15.29 -9.13 9.15
N TYR A 32 -15.92 -8.30 9.97
CA TYR A 32 -16.85 -8.80 10.97
C TYR A 32 -18.22 -9.15 10.38
N SER A 33 -18.88 -8.24 9.68
CA SER A 33 -20.26 -8.42 9.20
C SER A 33 -20.46 -9.63 8.30
N PRO A 34 -19.58 -9.95 7.34
CA PRO A 34 -19.69 -11.15 6.51
C PRO A 34 -19.56 -12.47 7.31
N HIS A 35 -18.90 -12.38 8.45
CA HIS A 35 -18.58 -13.56 9.29
C HIS A 35 -19.32 -13.58 10.64
N ARG A 36 -20.21 -12.61 10.91
CA ARG A 36 -20.79 -12.40 12.24
C ARG A 36 -21.44 -13.65 12.84
N SER A 37 -22.17 -14.43 12.03
CA SER A 37 -22.86 -15.66 12.48
C SER A 37 -21.91 -16.78 12.88
N ARG A 38 -20.68 -16.78 12.36
CA ARG A 38 -19.64 -17.76 12.59
C ARG A 38 -18.46 -17.22 13.41
N TRP A 39 -18.50 -15.94 13.79
CA TRP A 39 -17.37 -15.27 14.44
C TRP A 39 -16.93 -15.96 15.74
N THR A 40 -17.88 -16.43 16.51
CA THR A 40 -17.60 -17.13 17.78
C THR A 40 -17.07 -18.55 17.57
N THR A 41 -17.34 -19.17 16.41
CA THR A 41 -16.87 -20.51 16.08
C THR A 41 -15.50 -20.54 15.41
N PHE A 42 -15.02 -19.39 14.95
CA PHE A 42 -13.68 -19.30 14.37
C PHE A 42 -12.61 -19.55 15.42
N SER A 43 -11.60 -20.30 15.03
CA SER A 43 -10.35 -20.43 15.79
C SER A 43 -9.64 -19.07 15.94
N VAL A 44 -8.73 -19.01 16.89
CA VAL A 44 -7.88 -17.82 17.05
C VAL A 44 -7.09 -17.54 15.76
N ALA A 45 -6.56 -18.59 15.12
CA ALA A 45 -5.78 -18.44 13.89
C ALA A 45 -6.60 -17.86 12.72
N GLU A 46 -7.85 -18.32 12.53
CA GLU A 46 -8.74 -17.78 11.49
C GLU A 46 -9.06 -16.32 11.72
N ARG A 47 -9.39 -15.95 12.95
CA ARG A 47 -9.63 -14.53 13.31
C ARG A 47 -8.38 -13.67 13.11
N GLN A 48 -7.21 -14.17 13.50
CA GLN A 48 -5.94 -13.46 13.31
C GLN A 48 -5.62 -13.26 11.82
N ALA A 49 -5.89 -14.25 10.95
CA ALA A 49 -5.69 -14.08 9.51
C ALA A 49 -6.56 -12.96 8.92
N LEU A 50 -7.87 -12.96 9.26
CA LEU A 50 -8.80 -11.90 8.81
C LEU A 50 -8.39 -10.51 9.31
N VAL A 51 -7.96 -10.42 10.59
CA VAL A 51 -7.48 -9.16 11.16
C VAL A 51 -6.16 -8.73 10.52
N HIS A 52 -5.27 -9.67 10.24
CA HIS A 52 -3.98 -9.39 9.60
C HIS A 52 -4.15 -8.76 8.21
N ASP A 53 -5.03 -9.30 7.38
CA ASP A 53 -5.31 -8.75 6.05
C ASP A 53 -5.89 -7.33 6.13
N HIS A 54 -6.79 -7.10 7.09
CA HIS A 54 -7.31 -5.77 7.34
C HIS A 54 -6.22 -4.81 7.82
N ALA A 55 -5.42 -5.23 8.80
CA ALA A 55 -4.32 -4.43 9.35
C ALA A 55 -3.28 -4.08 8.28
N SER A 56 -2.97 -5.01 7.35
CA SER A 56 -2.09 -4.75 6.21
C SER A 56 -2.59 -3.59 5.36
N THR A 57 -3.89 -3.60 5.02
CA THR A 57 -4.51 -2.51 4.25
C THR A 57 -4.51 -1.17 5.00
N VAL A 58 -4.76 -1.19 6.32
CA VAL A 58 -4.69 0.03 7.16
C VAL A 58 -3.26 0.56 7.24
N PHE A 59 -2.29 -0.33 7.35
CA PHE A 59 -0.88 0.05 7.40
C PHE A 59 -0.39 0.67 6.08
N GLU A 60 -0.83 0.17 4.93
CA GLU A 60 -0.56 0.82 3.65
C GLU A 60 -1.10 2.25 3.62
N ASP A 61 -2.34 2.46 4.10
CA ASP A 61 -2.93 3.80 4.19
C ASP A 61 -2.13 4.71 5.11
N TYR A 62 -1.71 4.19 6.25
CA TYR A 62 -0.85 4.90 7.20
C TYR A 62 0.49 5.29 6.54
N CYS A 63 1.12 4.39 5.82
CA CYS A 63 2.37 4.69 5.10
C CYS A 63 2.15 5.79 4.06
N ARG A 64 1.10 5.70 3.25
CA ARG A 64 0.78 6.74 2.25
C ARG A 64 0.54 8.11 2.89
N ALA A 65 -0.17 8.16 4.02
CA ALA A 65 -0.45 9.42 4.70
C ALA A 65 0.82 10.15 5.22
N ARG A 66 1.96 9.46 5.31
CA ARG A 66 3.24 10.05 5.73
C ARG A 66 3.99 10.78 4.61
N PHE A 67 3.62 10.54 3.36
CA PHE A 67 4.27 11.14 2.21
C PHE A 67 3.27 12.05 1.47
N PRO A 68 3.49 13.37 1.42
CA PRO A 68 2.60 14.27 0.69
C PRO A 68 2.47 13.87 -0.78
N GLY A 69 1.24 13.77 -1.27
CA GLY A 69 0.96 13.37 -2.65
C GLY A 69 1.15 11.87 -2.93
N ALA A 70 1.29 11.04 -1.89
CA ALA A 70 1.39 9.60 -2.09
C ALA A 70 0.05 8.99 -2.47
N GLU A 71 0.07 8.18 -3.50
CA GLU A 71 -1.07 7.40 -3.98
C GLU A 71 -0.64 5.97 -4.31
N ARG A 72 -1.61 5.09 -4.53
CA ARG A 72 -1.35 3.78 -5.13
C ARG A 72 -1.22 3.96 -6.64
N TYR A 73 -0.54 3.00 -7.27
CA TYR A 73 -0.55 2.90 -8.71
C TYR A 73 -0.93 1.50 -9.17
N TRP A 74 -1.78 1.40 -10.18
CA TRP A 74 -2.11 0.13 -10.82
C TRP A 74 -2.31 0.31 -12.31
N GLU A 75 -1.72 -0.59 -13.08
CA GLU A 75 -1.82 -0.66 -14.54
C GLU A 75 -1.74 -2.12 -14.99
N GLY A 76 -2.82 -2.65 -15.55
CA GLY A 76 -2.87 -4.05 -15.93
C GLY A 76 -2.59 -5.00 -14.76
N ARG A 77 -1.42 -5.66 -14.78
CA ARG A 77 -0.95 -6.56 -13.72
C ARG A 77 0.11 -5.93 -12.81
N VAL A 78 0.46 -4.67 -13.06
CA VAL A 78 1.41 -3.93 -12.23
C VAL A 78 0.65 -3.23 -11.12
N GLU A 79 1.07 -3.43 -9.89
CA GLU A 79 0.57 -2.73 -8.71
C GLU A 79 1.75 -2.26 -7.87
N LEU A 80 1.70 -0.98 -7.44
CA LEU A 80 2.68 -0.36 -6.56
C LEU A 80 1.93 0.19 -5.35
N ASP A 81 2.32 -0.21 -4.14
CA ASP A 81 1.61 0.13 -2.91
C ASP A 81 1.67 1.62 -2.58
N LEU A 82 2.79 2.26 -2.91
CA LEU A 82 3.03 3.68 -2.68
C LEU A 82 3.88 4.27 -3.80
N VAL A 83 3.37 5.34 -4.39
CA VAL A 83 4.09 6.20 -5.33
C VAL A 83 3.90 7.64 -4.87
N ALA A 84 4.98 8.39 -4.67
CA ALA A 84 4.96 9.78 -4.18
C ALA A 84 6.06 10.61 -4.84
N PRO A 85 5.95 11.95 -4.87
CA PRO A 85 7.12 12.80 -5.08
C PRO A 85 8.21 12.44 -4.07
N ASP A 86 9.47 12.34 -4.51
CA ASP A 86 10.56 12.04 -3.58
C ASP A 86 10.82 13.24 -2.68
N PRO A 87 10.74 13.10 -1.33
CA PRO A 87 10.99 14.22 -0.42
C PRO A 87 12.43 14.76 -0.49
N ASP A 88 13.36 13.94 -0.98
CA ASP A 88 14.79 14.30 -1.05
C ASP A 88 15.23 14.77 -2.46
N ASP A 89 14.39 14.56 -3.50
CA ASP A 89 14.64 15.01 -4.87
C ASP A 89 13.35 15.61 -5.48
N PRO A 90 13.23 16.94 -5.66
CA PRO A 90 12.02 17.57 -6.21
C PRO A 90 11.65 17.13 -7.64
N LYS A 91 12.56 16.47 -8.35
CA LYS A 91 12.33 15.90 -9.70
C LYS A 91 12.28 14.38 -9.68
N GLY A 92 12.38 13.79 -8.51
CA GLY A 92 12.39 12.36 -8.26
C GLY A 92 11.01 11.82 -7.87
N LEU A 93 10.91 10.51 -7.94
CA LEU A 93 9.77 9.74 -7.50
C LEU A 93 10.22 8.73 -6.45
N LEU A 94 9.49 8.65 -5.35
CA LEU A 94 9.60 7.56 -4.40
C LEU A 94 8.59 6.48 -4.78
N VAL A 95 9.07 5.25 -4.96
CA VAL A 95 8.23 4.07 -5.16
C VAL A 95 8.53 3.10 -4.03
N ALA A 96 7.52 2.71 -3.26
CA ALA A 96 7.73 1.84 -2.11
C ALA A 96 6.75 0.66 -2.07
N GLU A 97 7.28 -0.48 -1.65
CA GLU A 97 6.50 -1.64 -1.21
C GLU A 97 6.18 -1.49 0.28
N VAL A 98 4.99 -1.90 0.70
CA VAL A 98 4.56 -1.78 2.11
C VAL A 98 4.24 -3.16 2.67
N LYS A 99 4.79 -3.51 3.85
CA LYS A 99 4.57 -4.81 4.49
C LYS A 99 4.24 -4.67 5.98
N TRP A 100 3.07 -5.18 6.35
CA TRP A 100 2.61 -5.25 7.75
C TRP A 100 3.33 -6.38 8.51
N ARG A 101 4.64 -6.40 8.51
CA ARG A 101 5.50 -7.24 9.34
C ARG A 101 6.92 -6.67 9.34
N GLN A 102 7.73 -7.07 10.31
CA GLN A 102 9.16 -6.74 10.27
C GLN A 102 9.86 -7.63 9.25
N LEU A 103 10.75 -7.04 8.50
CA LEU A 103 11.56 -7.70 7.49
C LEU A 103 13.02 -7.77 7.92
N SER A 104 13.65 -8.88 7.63
CA SER A 104 15.11 -8.99 7.65
C SER A 104 15.72 -8.16 6.52
N VAL A 105 17.02 -7.87 6.62
CA VAL A 105 17.75 -7.15 5.56
C VAL A 105 17.65 -7.89 4.21
N VAL A 106 17.80 -9.21 4.23
CA VAL A 106 17.74 -10.05 3.02
C VAL A 106 16.36 -9.99 2.35
N GLU A 107 15.28 -10.07 3.16
CA GLU A 107 13.92 -9.98 2.64
C GLU A 107 13.63 -8.59 2.05
N ARG A 108 14.08 -7.54 2.73
CA ARG A 108 13.93 -6.16 2.26
C ARG A 108 14.62 -5.95 0.91
N ASP A 109 15.85 -6.43 0.76
CA ASP A 109 16.60 -6.34 -0.49
C ASP A 109 15.94 -7.16 -1.62
N ALA A 110 15.41 -8.33 -1.32
CA ALA A 110 14.68 -9.14 -2.29
C ALA A 110 13.38 -8.44 -2.75
N MET A 111 12.64 -7.82 -1.83
CA MET A 111 11.44 -7.06 -2.15
C MET A 111 11.75 -5.81 -2.98
N ARG A 112 12.82 -5.10 -2.67
CA ARG A 112 13.27 -3.94 -3.44
C ARG A 112 13.60 -4.34 -4.88
N ARG A 113 14.37 -5.40 -5.12
CA ARG A 113 14.64 -5.91 -6.49
C ARG A 113 13.37 -6.31 -7.23
N ASN A 114 12.40 -6.93 -6.55
CA ASN A 114 11.11 -7.25 -7.16
C ASN A 114 10.34 -5.99 -7.54
N LEU A 115 10.35 -4.96 -6.69
CA LEU A 115 9.73 -3.67 -6.94
C LEU A 115 10.37 -2.97 -8.17
N GLU A 116 11.70 -2.98 -8.28
CA GLU A 116 12.44 -2.48 -9.45
C GLU A 116 12.01 -3.23 -10.72
N THR A 117 11.88 -4.56 -10.66
CA THR A 117 11.41 -5.36 -11.80
C THR A 117 9.96 -5.03 -12.21
N ARG A 118 9.08 -4.74 -11.25
CA ARG A 118 7.71 -4.31 -11.55
C ARG A 118 7.69 -2.91 -12.16
N TRP A 119 8.55 -2.00 -11.68
CA TRP A 119 8.70 -0.65 -12.23
C TRP A 119 9.10 -0.67 -13.70
N GLU A 120 9.97 -1.61 -14.13
CA GLU A 120 10.37 -1.75 -15.54
C GLU A 120 9.20 -2.02 -16.50
N ARG A 121 8.07 -2.51 -15.97
CA ARG A 121 6.83 -2.79 -16.73
C ARG A 121 5.78 -1.69 -16.59
N CYS A 122 6.10 -0.61 -15.91
CA CYS A 122 5.19 0.47 -15.57
C CYS A 122 5.30 1.60 -16.61
N SER A 123 4.18 2.14 -17.08
CA SER A 123 4.18 3.26 -18.04
C SER A 123 4.70 4.57 -17.43
N LEU A 124 4.64 4.74 -16.10
CA LEU A 124 5.22 5.88 -15.39
C LEU A 124 6.73 6.03 -15.62
N ARG A 125 7.43 4.93 -15.91
CA ARG A 125 8.87 4.94 -16.23
C ARG A 125 9.24 5.90 -17.36
N ALA A 126 8.35 6.06 -18.35
CA ALA A 126 8.58 6.98 -19.45
C ALA A 126 8.59 8.47 -19.00
N GLN A 127 7.91 8.78 -17.91
CA GLN A 127 7.74 10.14 -17.38
C GLN A 127 8.79 10.49 -16.33
N TYR A 128 9.26 9.49 -15.55
CA TYR A 128 10.15 9.70 -14.40
C TYR A 128 11.48 8.97 -14.60
N ARG A 129 12.56 9.74 -14.71
CA ARG A 129 13.93 9.18 -14.89
C ARG A 129 14.66 8.95 -13.57
N ARG A 130 14.25 9.65 -12.51
CA ARG A 130 14.83 9.57 -11.18
C ARG A 130 13.84 8.90 -10.26
N VAL A 131 14.15 7.70 -9.80
CA VAL A 131 13.26 6.92 -8.95
C VAL A 131 14.06 6.33 -7.81
N ARG A 132 13.58 6.55 -6.60
CA ARG A 132 14.07 5.90 -5.40
C ARG A 132 13.14 4.75 -5.04
N PHE A 133 13.71 3.59 -4.84
CA PHE A 133 12.95 2.41 -4.40
C PHE A 133 13.18 2.15 -2.92
N ASP A 134 12.10 1.94 -2.19
CA ASP A 134 12.13 1.66 -0.76
C ASP A 134 11.15 0.53 -0.37
N VAL A 135 11.34 -0.01 0.83
CA VAL A 135 10.46 -1.00 1.42
C VAL A 135 10.11 -0.55 2.84
N LEU A 136 8.85 -0.22 3.05
CA LEU A 136 8.31 0.22 4.32
C LEU A 136 7.71 -0.98 5.06
N ASP A 137 8.19 -1.24 6.26
CA ASP A 137 7.72 -2.34 7.09
C ASP A 137 7.30 -1.87 8.49
N ALA A 138 6.80 -2.77 9.32
CA ALA A 138 6.28 -2.44 10.64
C ALA A 138 7.34 -1.80 11.58
N SER A 139 8.63 -1.81 11.23
CA SER A 139 9.67 -1.14 12.02
C SER A 139 9.52 0.38 12.07
N ILE A 140 8.82 0.98 11.06
CA ILE A 140 8.58 2.43 11.04
C ILE A 140 7.67 2.93 12.18
N LEU A 141 6.95 2.01 12.84
CA LEU A 141 6.09 2.34 13.99
C LEU A 141 6.87 2.44 15.30
N ARG A 142 8.13 1.99 15.32
CA ARG A 142 8.97 2.12 16.51
C ARG A 142 9.37 3.58 16.70
N PRO A 143 9.29 4.11 17.93
CA PRO A 143 9.89 5.41 18.21
C PRO A 143 11.37 5.37 17.80
N ARG A 144 11.83 6.39 17.11
CA ARG A 144 13.28 6.57 16.95
C ARG A 144 13.86 6.88 18.33
N PRO A 145 14.95 6.24 18.74
CA PRO A 145 15.61 6.51 20.01
C PRO A 145 16.07 7.96 20.11
#